data_6df7fefe980223dbf1f9fecfc049a125
#
_entry.id   6df7fefe980223dbf1f9fecfc049a125
#
_cell.length_a   1.000
_cell.length_b   1.000
_cell.length_c   1.000
_cell.angle_alpha   90.00
_cell.angle_beta   90.00
_cell.angle_gamma   90.00
#
_symmetry.space_group_name_H-M   'P 1'
#
loop_
_entity.id
_entity.type
_entity.pdbx_description
1 polymer ?
#
loop_
_entity_poly.entity_id
_entity_poly.type
_entity_poly.pdbx_seq_one_letter_code
_entity_poly.pdbx_strand_id
1 'polypeptide(L)'
;MAEAGSVRAAAEQLVVTQAAVSASLAALQRSVGMPLVRPDGRGLRLTSAGEQYAAYVHRILGLLDEARLAAAAAADPERGELRIAAVTTAAEQIVPRLLSGFRRAHPHSGVLLEAGNRDRVRALLEHHQVDLAVAGRPEPGWDVQVHAVRAHQLVVVGSPELAARARAAAGAAAAGETGDAGMLPWLSRQPWLLREPGSGTRLSTEALLADLDITPSTLTVGSNGAIRESAAVGLGVTLVSRDAVAQELASGRLAEIAVPGTPLHRDWYLLANPDPLPLPAARLVAHVLGSSDFQLPGPPA
;
A
#
# COMPACT_ATOMS: atom_id res chain seq x y z
N MET A 1 -16.28 4.88 -17.45
CA MET A 1 -17.26 3.79 -17.14
C MET A 1 -16.63 2.73 -16.25
N ALA A 2 -15.46 2.20 -16.58
CA ALA A 2 -14.74 1.24 -15.71
C ALA A 2 -14.44 1.84 -14.32
N GLU A 3 -13.91 3.05 -14.28
CA GLU A 3 -13.59 3.77 -13.03
C GLU A 3 -14.84 4.38 -12.35
N ALA A 4 -15.73 4.96 -13.13
CA ALA A 4 -16.91 5.62 -12.61
C ALA A 4 -18.01 4.68 -12.09
N GLY A 5 -17.94 3.38 -12.39
CA GLY A 5 -18.89 2.36 -11.94
C GLY A 5 -20.28 2.40 -12.58
N SER A 6 -20.64 3.51 -13.26
CA SER A 6 -21.92 3.64 -13.97
C SER A 6 -21.86 4.62 -15.14
N VAL A 7 -22.78 4.46 -16.11
CA VAL A 7 -22.94 5.40 -17.24
C VAL A 7 -23.24 6.81 -16.76
N ARG A 8 -24.06 6.93 -15.71
CA ARG A 8 -24.41 8.22 -15.12
C ARG A 8 -23.19 8.93 -14.53
N ALA A 9 -22.44 8.23 -13.67
CA ALA A 9 -21.25 8.82 -13.05
C ALA A 9 -20.17 9.15 -14.10
N ALA A 10 -19.98 8.31 -15.12
CA ALA A 10 -19.10 8.60 -16.23
C ALA A 10 -19.53 9.85 -17.03
N ALA A 11 -20.84 10.04 -17.25
CA ALA A 11 -21.37 11.21 -17.93
C ALA A 11 -21.14 12.50 -17.11
N GLU A 12 -21.35 12.42 -15.80
CA GLU A 12 -21.08 13.53 -14.88
C GLU A 12 -19.57 13.90 -14.85
N GLN A 13 -18.68 12.92 -14.75
CA GLN A 13 -17.21 13.13 -14.76
C GLN A 13 -16.71 13.73 -16.07
N LEU A 14 -17.24 13.27 -17.21
CA LEU A 14 -16.82 13.72 -18.54
C LEU A 14 -17.56 14.99 -19.02
N VAL A 15 -18.52 15.49 -18.22
CA VAL A 15 -19.35 16.67 -18.57
C VAL A 15 -20.07 16.46 -19.91
N VAL A 16 -20.64 15.27 -20.10
CA VAL A 16 -21.42 14.89 -21.31
C VAL A 16 -22.76 14.27 -20.91
N THR A 17 -23.63 14.02 -21.90
CA THR A 17 -24.88 13.31 -21.64
C THR A 17 -24.72 11.80 -21.47
N GLN A 18 -25.59 11.16 -20.71
CA GLN A 18 -25.63 9.70 -20.60
C GLN A 18 -25.83 9.00 -21.96
N ALA A 19 -26.61 9.62 -22.85
CA ALA A 19 -26.80 9.14 -24.22
C ALA A 19 -25.48 9.13 -25.01
N ALA A 20 -24.65 10.17 -24.85
CA ALA A 20 -23.34 10.24 -25.50
C ALA A 20 -22.39 9.15 -24.99
N VAL A 21 -22.35 8.92 -23.68
CA VAL A 21 -21.55 7.80 -23.08
C VAL A 21 -22.03 6.45 -23.60
N SER A 22 -23.36 6.23 -23.63
CA SER A 22 -23.95 4.98 -24.11
C SER A 22 -23.66 4.75 -25.61
N ALA A 23 -23.76 5.78 -26.43
CA ALA A 23 -23.48 5.72 -27.86
C ALA A 23 -21.97 5.42 -28.12
N SER A 24 -21.06 6.09 -27.37
CA SER A 24 -19.62 5.84 -27.46
C SER A 24 -19.25 4.42 -27.03
N LEU A 25 -19.86 3.91 -25.95
CA LEU A 25 -19.64 2.54 -25.48
C LEU A 25 -20.15 1.52 -26.52
N ALA A 26 -21.32 1.75 -27.12
CA ALA A 26 -21.85 0.88 -28.18
C ALA A 26 -20.96 0.91 -29.43
N ALA A 27 -20.42 2.09 -29.81
CA ALA A 27 -19.48 2.22 -30.92
C ALA A 27 -18.17 1.45 -30.63
N LEU A 28 -17.64 1.58 -29.42
CA LEU A 28 -16.44 0.86 -28.97
C LEU A 28 -16.65 -0.67 -29.05
N GLN A 29 -17.75 -1.19 -28.51
CA GLN A 29 -18.06 -2.62 -28.57
C GLN A 29 -18.17 -3.15 -29.99
N ARG A 30 -18.75 -2.35 -30.91
CA ARG A 30 -18.78 -2.69 -32.36
C ARG A 30 -17.39 -2.73 -32.97
N SER A 31 -16.53 -1.76 -32.63
CA SER A 31 -15.15 -1.71 -33.12
C SER A 31 -14.30 -2.87 -32.62
N VAL A 32 -14.48 -3.25 -31.35
CA VAL A 32 -13.76 -4.39 -30.72
C VAL A 32 -14.37 -5.73 -31.14
N GLY A 33 -15.62 -5.74 -31.61
CA GLY A 33 -16.31 -6.94 -32.08
C GLY A 33 -16.87 -7.84 -30.99
N MET A 34 -16.91 -7.36 -29.72
CA MET A 34 -17.45 -8.15 -28.60
C MET A 34 -18.06 -7.28 -27.50
N PRO A 35 -18.96 -7.82 -26.66
CA PRO A 35 -19.52 -7.10 -25.51
C PRO A 35 -18.45 -6.86 -24.43
N LEU A 36 -18.22 -5.61 -24.08
CA LEU A 36 -17.31 -5.20 -22.99
C LEU A 36 -18.07 -4.94 -21.68
N VAL A 37 -19.40 -4.77 -21.75
CA VAL A 37 -20.26 -4.59 -20.58
C VAL A 37 -21.48 -5.50 -20.69
N ARG A 38 -22.06 -5.83 -19.53
CA ARG A 38 -23.30 -6.57 -19.37
C ARG A 38 -24.21 -5.87 -18.38
N PRO A 39 -25.53 -6.03 -18.46
CA PRO A 39 -26.46 -5.55 -17.44
C PRO A 39 -26.15 -6.17 -16.07
N ASP A 40 -26.25 -5.37 -15.02
CA ASP A 40 -26.13 -5.78 -13.62
C ASP A 40 -27.14 -4.97 -12.79
N GLY A 41 -28.30 -5.58 -12.55
CA GLY A 41 -29.44 -4.89 -11.93
C GLY A 41 -29.85 -3.64 -12.70
N ARG A 42 -29.76 -2.46 -12.06
CA ARG A 42 -30.07 -1.15 -12.70
C ARG A 42 -28.84 -0.51 -13.37
N GLY A 43 -27.69 -1.17 -13.38
CA GLY A 43 -26.43 -0.66 -13.91
C GLY A 43 -25.82 -1.57 -14.97
N LEU A 44 -24.56 -1.27 -15.28
CA LEU A 44 -23.73 -2.06 -16.17
C LEU A 44 -22.47 -2.50 -15.41
N ARG A 45 -22.05 -3.73 -15.66
CA ARG A 45 -20.78 -4.29 -15.17
C ARG A 45 -19.91 -4.68 -16.36
N LEU A 46 -18.59 -4.62 -16.20
CA LEU A 46 -17.66 -5.13 -17.20
C LEU A 46 -17.85 -6.66 -17.36
N THR A 47 -17.71 -7.14 -18.58
CA THR A 47 -17.45 -8.56 -18.86
C THR A 47 -15.97 -8.86 -18.61
N SER A 48 -15.58 -10.14 -18.57
CA SER A 48 -14.15 -10.49 -18.48
C SER A 48 -13.34 -9.90 -19.66
N ALA A 49 -13.91 -9.85 -20.86
CA ALA A 49 -13.32 -9.16 -22.01
C ALA A 49 -13.22 -7.64 -21.76
N GLY A 50 -14.24 -7.05 -21.14
CA GLY A 50 -14.26 -5.63 -20.75
C GLY A 50 -13.20 -5.29 -19.71
N GLU A 51 -13.01 -6.15 -18.70
CA GLU A 51 -11.96 -5.99 -17.68
C GLU A 51 -10.56 -6.02 -18.31
N GLN A 52 -10.30 -7.02 -19.18
CA GLN A 52 -9.02 -7.11 -19.89
C GLN A 52 -8.80 -5.90 -20.81
N TYR A 53 -9.82 -5.51 -21.57
CA TYR A 53 -9.71 -4.35 -22.46
C TYR A 53 -9.46 -3.05 -21.69
N ALA A 54 -10.15 -2.84 -20.57
CA ALA A 54 -9.97 -1.68 -19.71
C ALA A 54 -8.55 -1.59 -19.13
N ALA A 55 -7.96 -2.74 -18.71
CA ALA A 55 -6.57 -2.78 -18.23
C ALA A 55 -5.57 -2.32 -19.29
N TYR A 56 -5.71 -2.78 -20.55
CA TYR A 56 -4.88 -2.29 -21.65
C TYR A 56 -5.10 -0.80 -21.95
N VAL A 57 -6.34 -0.33 -21.93
CA VAL A 57 -6.65 1.10 -22.16
C VAL A 57 -6.04 1.98 -21.07
N HIS A 58 -6.11 1.58 -19.80
CA HIS A 58 -5.46 2.31 -18.70
C HIS A 58 -3.96 2.44 -18.91
N ARG A 59 -3.28 1.34 -19.31
CA ARG A 59 -1.85 1.38 -19.65
C ARG A 59 -1.54 2.32 -20.82
N ILE A 60 -2.32 2.26 -21.89
CA ILE A 60 -2.13 3.12 -23.07
C ILE A 60 -2.28 4.60 -22.68
N LEU A 61 -3.32 4.94 -21.92
CA LEU A 61 -3.55 6.31 -21.48
C LEU A 61 -2.44 6.79 -20.54
N GLY A 62 -1.98 5.93 -19.60
CA GLY A 62 -0.87 6.23 -18.73
C GLY A 62 0.44 6.46 -19.48
N LEU A 63 0.75 5.62 -20.47
CA LEU A 63 1.92 5.78 -21.35
C LEU A 63 1.87 7.08 -22.17
N LEU A 64 0.68 7.49 -22.65
CA LEU A 64 0.51 8.78 -23.33
C LEU A 64 0.78 9.96 -22.41
N ASP A 65 0.31 9.90 -21.16
CA ASP A 65 0.61 10.93 -20.16
C ASP A 65 2.09 10.94 -19.78
N GLU A 66 2.71 9.77 -19.60
CA GLU A 66 4.14 9.65 -19.36
C GLU A 66 4.96 10.25 -20.50
N ALA A 67 4.62 9.94 -21.76
CA ALA A 67 5.28 10.50 -22.93
C ALA A 67 5.17 12.04 -22.99
N ARG A 68 3.99 12.58 -22.63
CA ARG A 68 3.78 14.04 -22.55
C ARG A 68 4.67 14.68 -21.47
N LEU A 69 4.74 14.06 -20.29
CA LEU A 69 5.57 14.53 -19.17
C LEU A 69 7.06 14.42 -19.50
N ALA A 70 7.49 13.33 -20.16
CA ALA A 70 8.87 13.15 -20.59
C ALA A 70 9.28 14.22 -21.61
N ALA A 71 8.42 14.54 -22.58
CA ALA A 71 8.66 15.61 -23.53
C ALA A 71 8.75 16.99 -22.83
N ALA A 72 7.88 17.27 -21.87
CA ALA A 72 7.93 18.50 -21.09
C ALA A 72 9.21 18.59 -20.24
N ALA A 73 9.65 17.51 -19.59
CA ALA A 73 10.87 17.45 -18.82
C ALA A 73 12.13 17.56 -19.70
N ALA A 74 12.09 17.09 -20.95
CA ALA A 74 13.18 17.30 -21.91
C ALA A 74 13.31 18.77 -22.33
N ALA A 75 12.18 19.49 -22.44
CA ALA A 75 12.16 20.90 -22.77
C ALA A 75 12.62 21.80 -21.58
N ASP A 76 12.26 21.45 -20.36
CA ASP A 76 12.68 22.14 -19.13
C ASP A 76 12.95 21.10 -18.01
N PRO A 77 14.21 20.60 -17.92
CA PRO A 77 14.57 19.56 -16.96
C PRO A 77 14.36 19.96 -15.49
N GLU A 78 14.32 21.25 -15.17
CA GLU A 78 14.13 21.73 -13.79
C GLU A 78 12.66 21.73 -13.36
N ARG A 79 11.71 21.68 -14.32
CA ARG A 79 10.25 21.75 -14.09
C ARG A 79 9.54 20.42 -14.33
N GLY A 80 10.25 19.31 -14.39
CA GLY A 80 9.64 18.00 -14.50
C GLY A 80 8.74 17.66 -13.31
N GLU A 81 7.73 16.83 -13.52
CA GLU A 81 6.84 16.31 -12.49
C GLU A 81 7.23 14.87 -12.10
N LEU A 82 7.38 14.63 -10.81
CA LEU A 82 7.56 13.32 -10.21
C LEU A 82 6.21 12.78 -9.72
N ARG A 83 5.79 11.65 -10.24
CA ARG A 83 4.57 10.95 -9.78
C ARG A 83 4.99 9.72 -8.98
N ILE A 84 4.62 9.67 -7.71
CA ILE A 84 4.96 8.56 -6.81
C ILE A 84 3.71 8.03 -6.13
N ALA A 85 3.56 6.71 -6.09
CA ALA A 85 2.57 6.06 -5.24
C ALA A 85 3.25 5.41 -4.03
N ALA A 86 2.54 5.31 -2.92
CA ALA A 86 3.05 4.57 -1.77
C ALA A 86 1.91 3.88 -1.01
N VAL A 87 2.21 2.70 -0.46
CA VAL A 87 1.27 2.09 0.49
C VAL A 87 1.13 3.01 1.69
N THR A 88 -0.08 3.07 2.26
CA THR A 88 -0.48 4.07 3.26
C THR A 88 0.58 4.28 4.35
N THR A 89 1.15 3.22 4.91
CA THR A 89 2.16 3.33 5.96
C THR A 89 3.46 3.99 5.46
N ALA A 90 3.92 3.66 4.25
CA ALA A 90 5.10 4.26 3.67
C ALA A 90 4.84 5.74 3.30
N ALA A 91 3.65 6.05 2.76
CA ALA A 91 3.22 7.40 2.44
C ALA A 91 3.20 8.32 3.67
N GLU A 92 2.82 7.78 4.83
CA GLU A 92 2.76 8.54 6.08
C GLU A 92 4.13 8.70 6.75
N GLN A 93 5.00 7.68 6.72
CA GLN A 93 6.20 7.62 7.57
C GLN A 93 7.51 7.86 6.84
N ILE A 94 7.60 7.47 5.57
CA ILE A 94 8.86 7.41 4.83
C ILE A 94 8.90 8.48 3.74
N VAL A 95 7.92 8.45 2.85
CA VAL A 95 7.91 9.28 1.65
C VAL A 95 8.01 10.78 1.94
N PRO A 96 7.35 11.36 2.97
CA PRO A 96 7.47 12.79 3.26
C PRO A 96 8.92 13.23 3.56
N ARG A 97 9.70 12.38 4.24
CA ARG A 97 11.12 12.67 4.53
C ARG A 97 11.96 12.63 3.26
N LEU A 98 11.74 11.63 2.40
CA LEU A 98 12.42 11.52 1.10
C LEU A 98 12.10 12.73 0.22
N LEU A 99 10.83 13.10 0.11
CA LEU A 99 10.39 14.23 -0.69
C LEU A 99 10.89 15.57 -0.15
N SER A 100 11.00 15.72 1.17
CA SER A 100 11.60 16.92 1.78
C SER A 100 13.05 17.12 1.34
N GLY A 101 13.86 16.06 1.32
CA GLY A 101 15.24 16.10 0.81
C GLY A 101 15.28 16.38 -0.69
N PHE A 102 14.50 15.65 -1.46
CA PHE A 102 14.39 15.81 -2.90
C PHE A 102 14.00 17.23 -3.33
N ARG A 103 12.97 17.82 -2.70
CA ARG A 103 12.54 19.19 -3.01
C ARG A 103 13.54 20.27 -2.67
N ARG A 104 14.42 20.05 -1.67
CA ARG A 104 15.53 20.97 -1.42
C ARG A 104 16.57 20.96 -2.54
N ALA A 105 16.82 19.79 -3.15
CA ALA A 105 17.73 19.65 -4.27
C ALA A 105 17.10 20.08 -5.62
N HIS A 106 15.78 19.91 -5.74
CA HIS A 106 15.03 20.17 -6.97
C HIS A 106 13.78 21.03 -6.68
N PRO A 107 13.93 22.33 -6.34
CA PRO A 107 12.83 23.17 -5.83
C PRO A 107 11.72 23.45 -6.84
N HIS A 108 12.02 23.34 -8.14
CA HIS A 108 11.08 23.62 -9.23
C HIS A 108 10.36 22.37 -9.74
N SER A 109 10.75 21.17 -9.29
CA SER A 109 10.08 19.93 -9.68
C SER A 109 8.72 19.82 -9.01
N GLY A 110 7.68 19.54 -9.80
CA GLY A 110 6.37 19.12 -9.30
C GLY A 110 6.46 17.75 -8.62
N VAL A 111 5.64 17.52 -7.61
CA VAL A 111 5.53 16.22 -6.96
C VAL A 111 4.08 15.89 -6.72
N LEU A 112 3.64 14.75 -7.26
CA LEU A 112 2.36 14.13 -6.97
C LEU A 112 2.60 12.87 -6.13
N LEU A 113 2.00 12.79 -4.94
CA LEU A 113 2.02 11.61 -4.09
C LEU A 113 0.62 11.03 -3.97
N GLU A 114 0.44 9.79 -4.43
CA GLU A 114 -0.76 9.02 -4.18
C GLU A 114 -0.52 7.98 -3.09
N ALA A 115 -1.42 7.94 -2.10
CA ALA A 115 -1.42 6.92 -1.05
C ALA A 115 -2.56 5.92 -1.27
N GLY A 116 -2.28 4.65 -1.03
CA GLY A 116 -3.30 3.60 -1.18
C GLY A 116 -2.93 2.31 -0.46
N ASN A 117 -3.80 1.31 -0.59
CA ASN A 117 -3.44 -0.05 -0.22
C ASN A 117 -2.53 -0.67 -1.31
N ARG A 118 -2.08 -1.90 -1.07
CA ARG A 118 -1.18 -2.61 -1.99
C ARG A 118 -1.75 -2.72 -3.40
N ASP A 119 -3.03 -3.08 -3.52
CA ASP A 119 -3.68 -3.30 -4.81
C ASP A 119 -3.79 -1.99 -5.61
N ARG A 120 -4.12 -0.88 -4.93
CA ARG A 120 -4.17 0.45 -5.57
C ARG A 120 -2.80 0.90 -6.06
N VAL A 121 -1.76 0.76 -5.22
CA VAL A 121 -0.39 1.14 -5.59
C VAL A 121 0.11 0.31 -6.76
N ARG A 122 -0.18 -1.00 -6.76
CA ARG A 122 0.14 -1.89 -7.88
C ARG A 122 -0.54 -1.43 -9.17
N ALA A 123 -1.86 -1.20 -9.12
CA ALA A 123 -2.62 -0.76 -10.29
C ALA A 123 -2.10 0.58 -10.86
N LEU A 124 -1.77 1.55 -10.01
CA LEU A 124 -1.20 2.84 -10.43
C LEU A 124 0.11 2.66 -11.20
N LEU A 125 1.00 1.79 -10.72
CA LEU A 125 2.27 1.53 -11.38
C LEU A 125 2.08 0.75 -12.70
N GLU A 126 1.31 -0.34 -12.67
CA GLU A 126 1.03 -1.15 -13.87
C GLU A 126 0.33 -0.35 -14.99
N HIS A 127 -0.45 0.66 -14.61
CA HIS A 127 -1.15 1.53 -15.55
C HIS A 127 -0.34 2.78 -15.95
N HIS A 128 0.93 2.90 -15.59
CA HIS A 128 1.80 4.06 -15.86
C HIS A 128 1.23 5.40 -15.35
N GLN A 129 0.38 5.36 -14.32
CA GLN A 129 -0.17 6.55 -13.68
C GLN A 129 0.81 7.19 -12.69
N VAL A 130 1.82 6.44 -12.25
CA VAL A 130 2.95 6.90 -11.44
C VAL A 130 4.27 6.37 -12.00
N ASP A 131 5.35 7.08 -11.71
CA ASP A 131 6.69 6.76 -12.17
C ASP A 131 7.40 5.80 -11.21
N LEU A 132 7.12 5.94 -9.92
CA LEU A 132 7.71 5.15 -8.84
C LEU A 132 6.64 4.71 -7.84
N ALA A 133 6.90 3.58 -7.18
CA ALA A 133 6.07 3.11 -6.08
C ALA A 133 6.93 2.71 -4.87
N VAL A 134 6.45 3.04 -3.66
CA VAL A 134 7.02 2.51 -2.40
C VAL A 134 6.03 1.51 -1.80
N ALA A 135 6.41 0.24 -1.82
CA ALA A 135 5.56 -0.87 -1.37
C ALA A 135 6.37 -1.96 -0.65
N GLY A 136 5.71 -3.02 -0.20
CA GLY A 136 6.37 -4.24 0.25
C GLY A 136 6.96 -5.04 -0.91
N ARG A 137 7.55 -6.21 -0.62
CA ARG A 137 8.15 -7.09 -1.64
C ARG A 137 7.17 -7.33 -2.79
N PRO A 138 7.61 -7.12 -4.05
CA PRO A 138 6.79 -7.46 -5.21
C PRO A 138 6.50 -8.96 -5.26
N GLU A 139 5.31 -9.34 -5.70
CA GLU A 139 4.91 -10.73 -5.87
C GLU A 139 5.60 -11.36 -7.06
N PRO A 140 5.83 -12.69 -7.04
CA PRO A 140 6.27 -13.40 -8.23
C PRO A 140 5.34 -13.12 -9.42
N GLY A 141 5.94 -12.79 -10.57
CA GLY A 141 5.18 -12.45 -11.78
C GLY A 141 4.69 -11.00 -11.88
N TRP A 142 4.95 -10.16 -10.90
CA TRP A 142 4.79 -8.72 -11.05
C TRP A 142 6.04 -8.17 -11.76
N ASP A 143 5.85 -7.73 -13.01
CA ASP A 143 6.93 -7.22 -13.84
C ASP A 143 7.31 -5.79 -13.43
N VAL A 144 8.23 -5.68 -12.48
CA VAL A 144 8.73 -4.42 -11.93
C VAL A 144 10.22 -4.50 -11.67
N GLN A 145 10.89 -3.36 -11.77
CA GLN A 145 12.28 -3.17 -11.37
C GLN A 145 12.37 -2.65 -9.94
N VAL A 146 13.24 -3.28 -9.14
CA VAL A 146 13.56 -2.81 -7.78
C VAL A 146 14.77 -1.87 -7.87
N HIS A 147 14.60 -0.62 -7.48
CA HIS A 147 15.67 0.39 -7.49
C HIS A 147 16.36 0.56 -6.14
N ALA A 148 15.62 0.39 -5.05
CA ALA A 148 16.17 0.50 -3.70
C ALA A 148 15.35 -0.30 -2.69
N VAL A 149 15.99 -0.67 -1.58
CA VAL A 149 15.38 -1.45 -0.48
C VAL A 149 15.69 -0.75 0.83
N ARG A 150 14.70 -0.67 1.72
CA ARG A 150 14.85 -0.16 3.08
C ARG A 150 14.37 -1.19 4.09
N ALA A 151 15.20 -1.50 5.06
CA ALA A 151 14.82 -2.39 6.16
C ALA A 151 13.61 -1.85 6.92
N HIS A 152 12.68 -2.71 7.24
CA HIS A 152 11.44 -2.39 7.93
C HIS A 152 10.99 -3.54 8.83
N GLN A 153 10.35 -3.22 9.95
CA GLN A 153 9.87 -4.19 10.93
C GLN A 153 8.41 -3.95 11.29
N LEU A 154 7.66 -5.04 11.43
CA LEU A 154 6.35 -5.04 12.05
C LEU A 154 6.47 -5.61 13.47
N VAL A 155 5.81 -4.95 14.40
CA VAL A 155 5.76 -5.32 15.83
C VAL A 155 4.32 -5.44 16.29
N VAL A 156 4.05 -6.32 17.24
CA VAL A 156 2.76 -6.38 17.91
C VAL A 156 2.75 -5.37 19.04
N VAL A 157 1.70 -4.55 19.08
CA VAL A 157 1.52 -3.53 20.10
C VAL A 157 0.11 -3.58 20.72
N GLY A 158 0.02 -3.07 21.92
CA GLY A 158 -1.23 -2.84 22.65
C GLY A 158 -1.06 -1.73 23.66
N SER A 159 -2.08 -1.49 24.49
CA SER A 159 -1.95 -0.58 25.62
C SER A 159 -0.91 -1.09 26.62
N PRO A 160 -0.31 -0.22 27.47
CA PRO A 160 0.63 -0.63 28.51
C PRO A 160 0.07 -1.73 29.42
N GLU A 161 -1.24 -1.69 29.72
CA GLU A 161 -1.93 -2.68 30.54
C GLU A 161 -2.00 -4.05 29.84
N LEU A 162 -2.32 -4.08 28.54
CA LEU A 162 -2.31 -5.31 27.76
C LEU A 162 -0.90 -5.90 27.68
N ALA A 163 0.11 -5.07 27.45
CA ALA A 163 1.51 -5.50 27.43
C ALA A 163 1.99 -6.04 28.79
N ALA A 164 1.54 -5.46 29.91
CA ALA A 164 1.82 -5.98 31.25
C ALA A 164 1.19 -7.35 31.48
N ARG A 165 -0.08 -7.55 31.03
CA ARG A 165 -0.76 -8.86 31.11
C ARG A 165 -0.08 -9.90 30.22
N ALA A 166 0.38 -9.52 29.03
CA ALA A 166 1.15 -10.40 28.14
C ALA A 166 2.45 -10.89 28.80
N ARG A 167 3.19 -9.98 29.45
CA ARG A 167 4.41 -10.34 30.20
C ARG A 167 4.12 -11.27 31.37
N ALA A 168 3.03 -11.03 32.10
CA ALA A 168 2.63 -11.91 33.20
C ALA A 168 2.26 -13.31 32.69
N ALA A 169 1.52 -13.41 31.57
CA ALA A 169 1.19 -14.71 30.96
C ALA A 169 2.44 -15.47 30.49
N ALA A 170 3.42 -14.79 29.89
CA ALA A 170 4.69 -15.40 29.49
C ALA A 170 5.51 -15.87 30.72
N GLY A 171 5.50 -15.10 31.81
CA GLY A 171 6.18 -15.44 33.05
C GLY A 171 5.59 -16.67 33.74
N ALA A 172 4.27 -16.80 33.79
CA ALA A 172 3.56 -17.95 34.36
C ALA A 172 3.92 -19.26 33.62
N ALA A 173 3.98 -19.23 32.30
CA ALA A 173 4.40 -20.38 31.49
C ALA A 173 5.87 -20.78 31.76
N ALA A 174 6.76 -19.80 31.95
CA ALA A 174 8.17 -20.05 32.29
C ALA A 174 8.34 -20.62 33.71
N ALA A 175 7.41 -20.36 34.61
CA ALA A 175 7.39 -20.92 35.97
C ALA A 175 6.83 -22.35 36.03
N GLY A 176 6.44 -22.95 34.88
CA GLY A 176 5.92 -24.31 34.80
C GLY A 176 4.44 -24.46 35.12
N GLU A 177 3.69 -23.38 35.16
CA GLU A 177 2.23 -23.41 35.26
C GLU A 177 1.64 -24.04 34.00
N THR A 178 0.84 -25.08 34.17
CA THR A 178 0.22 -25.82 33.07
C THR A 178 -1.22 -25.38 32.83
N GLY A 179 -1.75 -25.65 31.62
CA GLY A 179 -3.12 -25.31 31.24
C GLY A 179 -3.21 -24.03 30.44
N ASP A 180 -4.14 -23.17 30.80
CA ASP A 180 -4.45 -21.90 30.07
C ASP A 180 -3.42 -20.76 30.28
N ALA A 181 -2.30 -21.08 30.97
CA ALA A 181 -1.20 -20.17 31.16
C ALA A 181 -0.28 -20.13 29.93
N GLY A 182 0.19 -18.91 29.59
CA GLY A 182 1.15 -18.71 28.51
C GLY A 182 0.72 -17.67 27.47
N MET A 183 1.70 -17.33 26.63
CA MET A 183 1.52 -16.27 25.62
C MET A 183 0.45 -16.61 24.59
N LEU A 184 0.45 -17.82 24.01
CA LEU A 184 -0.49 -18.19 22.95
C LEU A 184 -1.94 -18.26 23.44
N PRO A 185 -2.28 -18.92 24.58
CA PRO A 185 -3.61 -18.84 25.16
C PRO A 185 -4.05 -17.41 25.50
N TRP A 186 -3.11 -16.56 25.95
CA TRP A 186 -3.42 -15.16 26.21
C TRP A 186 -3.75 -14.43 24.91
N LEU A 187 -2.93 -14.55 23.85
CA LEU A 187 -3.14 -13.91 22.53
C LEU A 187 -4.46 -14.34 21.88
N SER A 188 -4.84 -15.63 22.01
CA SER A 188 -6.09 -16.16 21.46
C SER A 188 -7.34 -15.52 22.09
N ARG A 189 -7.23 -15.00 23.32
CA ARG A 189 -8.32 -14.33 24.03
C ARG A 189 -8.38 -12.81 23.81
N GLN A 190 -7.33 -12.23 23.20
CA GLN A 190 -7.35 -10.80 22.91
C GLN A 190 -8.04 -10.52 21.57
N PRO A 191 -8.84 -9.45 21.46
CA PRO A 191 -9.25 -8.94 20.16
C PRO A 191 -8.03 -8.50 19.34
N TRP A 192 -7.97 -8.91 18.06
CA TRP A 192 -6.95 -8.44 17.13
C TRP A 192 -7.55 -7.38 16.21
N LEU A 193 -6.89 -6.23 16.18
CA LEU A 193 -7.27 -5.13 15.32
C LEU A 193 -6.58 -5.33 13.97
N LEU A 194 -7.37 -5.50 12.91
CA LEU A 194 -6.90 -5.74 11.55
C LEU A 194 -7.17 -4.52 10.67
N ARG A 195 -6.31 -4.31 9.70
CA ARG A 195 -6.56 -3.36 8.62
C ARG A 195 -7.64 -3.87 7.66
N GLU A 196 -8.07 -3.03 6.74
CA GLU A 196 -9.01 -3.35 5.67
C GLU A 196 -8.46 -4.44 4.72
N PRO A 197 -9.33 -5.17 3.98
CA PRO A 197 -8.91 -6.06 2.90
C PRO A 197 -8.04 -5.32 1.87
N GLY A 198 -7.04 -6.02 1.31
CA GLY A 198 -6.05 -5.43 0.40
C GLY A 198 -4.87 -4.73 1.11
N SER A 199 -4.88 -4.62 2.43
CA SER A 199 -3.74 -4.11 3.21
C SER A 199 -2.65 -5.17 3.35
N GLY A 200 -1.39 -4.82 3.02
CA GLY A 200 -0.24 -5.69 3.25
C GLY A 200 0.01 -6.00 4.73
N THR A 201 -0.31 -5.07 5.65
CA THR A 201 -0.22 -5.30 7.09
C THR A 201 -1.26 -6.32 7.55
N ARG A 202 -2.48 -6.28 7.00
CA ARG A 202 -3.50 -7.30 7.27
C ARG A 202 -3.02 -8.69 6.87
N LEU A 203 -2.52 -8.85 5.64
CA LEU A 203 -1.96 -10.13 5.17
C LEU A 203 -0.86 -10.64 6.10
N SER A 204 0.03 -9.75 6.58
CA SER A 204 1.08 -10.13 7.54
C SER A 204 0.52 -10.55 8.89
N THR A 205 -0.57 -9.90 9.35
CA THR A 205 -1.23 -10.26 10.60
C THR A 205 -1.91 -11.62 10.48
N GLU A 206 -2.65 -11.85 9.40
CA GLU A 206 -3.33 -13.13 9.13
C GLU A 206 -2.31 -14.28 9.01
N ALA A 207 -1.17 -14.06 8.35
CA ALA A 207 -0.09 -15.03 8.28
C ALA A 207 0.50 -15.34 9.67
N LEU A 208 0.79 -14.31 10.49
CA LEU A 208 1.28 -14.49 11.85
C LEU A 208 0.31 -15.29 12.72
N LEU A 209 -1.00 -14.99 12.64
CA LEU A 209 -2.03 -15.73 13.39
C LEU A 209 -2.10 -17.20 12.96
N ALA A 210 -1.97 -17.47 11.67
CA ALA A 210 -1.92 -18.83 11.12
C ALA A 210 -0.66 -19.57 11.58
N ASP A 211 0.52 -18.94 11.55
CA ASP A 211 1.79 -19.54 11.99
C ASP A 211 1.78 -19.85 13.50
N LEU A 212 1.04 -19.07 14.28
CA LEU A 212 0.84 -19.28 15.72
C LEU A 212 -0.28 -20.30 16.02
N ASP A 213 -1.00 -20.76 15.02
CA ASP A 213 -2.19 -21.64 15.15
C ASP A 213 -3.24 -21.10 16.12
N ILE A 214 -3.54 -19.80 16.04
CA ILE A 214 -4.56 -19.13 16.86
C ILE A 214 -5.63 -18.45 16.01
N THR A 215 -6.88 -18.48 16.49
CA THR A 215 -8.06 -17.87 15.85
C THR A 215 -8.79 -16.92 16.82
N PRO A 216 -8.19 -15.75 17.14
CA PRO A 216 -8.80 -14.79 18.03
C PRO A 216 -9.97 -14.06 17.38
N SER A 217 -10.78 -13.37 18.20
CA SER A 217 -11.74 -12.41 17.67
C SER A 217 -11.02 -11.26 16.95
N THR A 218 -11.62 -10.78 15.84
CA THR A 218 -11.00 -9.72 15.03
C THR A 218 -11.94 -8.51 14.89
N LEU A 219 -11.34 -7.33 14.82
CA LEU A 219 -12.02 -6.06 14.53
C LEU A 219 -11.32 -5.39 13.36
N THR A 220 -12.05 -5.09 12.28
CA THR A 220 -11.48 -4.41 11.12
C THR A 220 -11.54 -2.89 11.28
N VAL A 221 -10.37 -2.23 11.14
CA VAL A 221 -10.19 -0.78 11.25
C VAL A 221 -9.44 -0.26 10.02
N GLY A 222 -10.11 0.50 9.16
CA GLY A 222 -9.61 0.90 7.83
C GLY A 222 -8.60 2.06 7.81
N SER A 223 -7.99 2.44 8.96
CA SER A 223 -7.06 3.57 9.05
C SER A 223 -5.92 3.26 10.02
N ASN A 224 -4.68 3.61 9.63
CA ASN A 224 -3.51 3.49 10.51
C ASN A 224 -3.65 4.31 11.79
N GLY A 225 -4.18 5.53 11.68
CA GLY A 225 -4.42 6.38 12.85
C GLY A 225 -5.44 5.77 13.80
N ALA A 226 -6.59 5.34 13.27
CA ALA A 226 -7.65 4.74 14.07
C ALA A 226 -7.21 3.44 14.74
N ILE A 227 -6.43 2.58 14.04
CA ILE A 227 -5.95 1.31 14.63
C ILE A 227 -4.98 1.56 15.78
N ARG A 228 -4.08 2.57 15.66
CA ARG A 228 -3.17 2.97 16.74
C ARG A 228 -3.91 3.48 17.96
N GLU A 229 -4.88 4.38 17.76
CA GLU A 229 -5.73 4.89 18.85
C GLU A 229 -6.53 3.77 19.51
N SER A 230 -7.14 2.87 18.72
CA SER A 230 -7.88 1.72 19.24
C SER A 230 -6.99 0.81 20.11
N ALA A 231 -5.76 0.56 19.69
CA ALA A 231 -4.81 -0.21 20.49
C ALA A 231 -4.38 0.53 21.77
N ALA A 232 -4.17 1.85 21.67
CA ALA A 232 -3.76 2.68 22.81
C ALA A 232 -4.83 2.77 23.92
N VAL A 233 -6.11 2.77 23.54
CA VAL A 233 -7.21 2.73 24.54
C VAL A 233 -7.55 1.30 25.02
N GLY A 234 -6.77 0.29 24.61
CA GLY A 234 -6.92 -1.08 25.09
C GLY A 234 -8.01 -1.91 24.41
N LEU A 235 -8.52 -1.49 23.22
CA LEU A 235 -9.54 -2.23 22.49
C LEU A 235 -9.05 -3.61 22.00
N GLY A 236 -7.73 -3.77 21.84
CA GLY A 236 -7.10 -5.01 21.41
C GLY A 236 -5.62 -4.83 21.10
N VAL A 237 -5.04 -5.86 20.50
CA VAL A 237 -3.65 -5.87 20.03
C VAL A 237 -3.61 -5.78 18.49
N THR A 238 -2.51 -5.29 17.95
CA THR A 238 -2.36 -5.16 16.49
C THR A 238 -0.92 -5.34 16.07
N LEU A 239 -0.71 -5.87 14.86
CA LEU A 239 0.57 -5.87 14.18
C LEU A 239 0.68 -4.59 13.37
N VAL A 240 1.72 -3.81 13.58
CA VAL A 240 1.92 -2.51 12.89
C VAL A 240 3.40 -2.26 12.60
N SER A 241 3.64 -1.32 11.68
CA SER A 241 4.98 -0.77 11.45
C SER A 241 5.55 -0.16 12.73
N ARG A 242 6.77 -0.56 13.10
CA ARG A 242 7.48 0.04 14.26
C ARG A 242 7.70 1.53 14.06
N ASP A 243 8.00 1.95 12.82
CA ASP A 243 8.15 3.37 12.47
C ASP A 243 6.86 4.16 12.69
N ALA A 244 5.70 3.53 12.43
CA ALA A 244 4.40 4.19 12.54
C ALA A 244 3.95 4.42 13.99
N VAL A 245 4.50 3.68 14.95
CA VAL A 245 4.16 3.78 16.39
C VAL A 245 5.31 4.28 17.23
N ALA A 246 6.39 4.79 16.61
CA ALA A 246 7.58 5.22 17.32
C ALA A 246 7.32 6.29 18.40
N GLN A 247 6.41 7.23 18.12
CA GLN A 247 6.04 8.28 19.06
C GLN A 247 5.19 7.73 20.22
N GLU A 248 4.25 6.85 19.95
CA GLU A 248 3.40 6.22 20.93
C GLU A 248 4.20 5.28 21.85
N LEU A 249 5.19 4.57 21.30
CA LEU A 249 6.13 3.77 22.09
C LEU A 249 7.00 4.66 22.99
N ALA A 250 7.58 5.73 22.43
CA ALA A 250 8.42 6.66 23.18
C ALA A 250 7.66 7.39 24.31
N SER A 251 6.39 7.73 24.08
CA SER A 251 5.52 8.37 25.09
C SER A 251 4.86 7.39 26.05
N GLY A 252 5.00 6.07 25.85
CA GLY A 252 4.35 5.04 26.66
C GLY A 252 2.84 4.90 26.44
N ARG A 253 2.28 5.51 25.39
CA ARG A 253 0.87 5.33 25.01
C ARG A 253 0.59 3.93 24.45
N LEU A 254 1.56 3.35 23.78
CA LEU A 254 1.59 1.96 23.34
C LEU A 254 2.81 1.26 23.92
N ALA A 255 2.74 -0.04 24.03
CA ALA A 255 3.87 -0.88 24.40
C ALA A 255 3.96 -2.09 23.45
N GLU A 256 5.18 -2.48 23.14
CA GLU A 256 5.44 -3.71 22.37
C GLU A 256 5.11 -4.94 23.22
N ILE A 257 4.51 -5.92 22.55
CA ILE A 257 4.21 -7.24 23.08
C ILE A 257 5.12 -8.24 22.35
N ALA A 258 5.97 -8.91 23.10
CA ALA A 258 6.88 -9.92 22.56
C ALA A 258 6.08 -11.17 22.19
N VAL A 259 5.75 -11.31 20.91
CA VAL A 259 5.02 -12.44 20.34
C VAL A 259 6.01 -13.32 19.59
N PRO A 260 5.94 -14.67 19.70
CA PRO A 260 6.78 -15.56 18.91
C PRO A 260 6.74 -15.20 17.40
N GLY A 261 7.89 -15.22 16.74
CA GLY A 261 8.00 -14.82 15.34
C GLY A 261 8.05 -13.31 15.08
N THR A 262 7.95 -12.47 16.10
CA THR A 262 8.09 -11.00 15.93
C THR A 262 9.40 -10.49 16.56
N PRO A 263 9.97 -9.34 16.06
CA PRO A 263 9.49 -8.51 14.98
C PRO A 263 9.55 -9.19 13.62
N LEU A 264 8.53 -8.98 12.78
CA LEU A 264 8.56 -9.47 11.40
C LEU A 264 9.39 -8.51 10.54
N HIS A 265 10.38 -9.03 9.83
CA HIS A 265 11.17 -8.26 8.88
C HIS A 265 10.42 -8.18 7.54
N ARG A 266 10.07 -6.97 7.14
CA ARG A 266 9.31 -6.67 5.92
C ARG A 266 9.89 -5.41 5.28
N ASP A 267 10.77 -5.58 4.30
CA ASP A 267 11.45 -4.45 3.68
C ASP A 267 10.50 -3.62 2.82
N TRP A 268 10.78 -2.32 2.73
CA TRP A 268 10.21 -1.43 1.74
C TRP A 268 11.04 -1.47 0.47
N TYR A 269 10.34 -1.47 -0.64
CA TYR A 269 10.92 -1.51 -1.98
C TYR A 269 10.52 -0.25 -2.73
N LEU A 270 11.49 0.41 -3.36
CA LEU A 270 11.25 1.45 -4.35
C LEU A 270 11.20 0.77 -5.71
N LEU A 271 10.05 0.79 -6.32
CA LEU A 271 9.69 0.03 -7.52
C LEU A 271 9.40 0.98 -8.68
N ALA A 272 9.70 0.52 -9.89
CA ALA A 272 9.29 1.16 -11.15
C ALA A 272 8.88 0.09 -12.16
N ASN A 273 8.21 0.50 -13.23
CA ASN A 273 8.08 -0.33 -14.42
C ASN A 273 9.47 -0.60 -15.05
N PRO A 274 9.64 -1.66 -15.85
CA PRO A 274 10.95 -2.01 -16.43
C PRO A 274 11.46 -1.01 -17.47
N ASP A 275 10.65 -0.02 -17.85
CA ASP A 275 10.99 1.02 -18.80
C ASP A 275 12.04 2.01 -18.24
N PRO A 276 12.74 2.77 -19.08
CA PRO A 276 13.64 3.82 -18.63
C PRO A 276 12.92 4.85 -17.78
N LEU A 277 13.48 5.17 -16.60
CA LEU A 277 12.90 6.14 -15.69
C LEU A 277 12.83 7.55 -16.30
N PRO A 278 11.70 8.25 -16.17
CA PRO A 278 11.65 9.69 -16.41
C PRO A 278 12.68 10.43 -15.55
N LEU A 279 13.21 11.54 -16.04
CA LEU A 279 14.29 12.28 -15.38
C LEU A 279 14.00 12.64 -13.90
N PRO A 280 12.79 13.12 -13.51
CA PRO A 280 12.48 13.38 -12.10
C PRO A 280 12.52 12.11 -11.24
N ALA A 281 12.06 10.98 -11.76
CA ALA A 281 12.10 9.69 -11.07
C ALA A 281 13.54 9.19 -10.90
N ALA A 282 14.37 9.27 -11.94
CA ALA A 282 15.80 8.93 -11.87
C ALA A 282 16.55 9.79 -10.83
N ARG A 283 16.23 11.08 -10.75
CA ARG A 283 16.78 11.99 -9.72
C ARG A 283 16.37 11.59 -8.32
N LEU A 284 15.09 11.19 -8.10
CA LEU A 284 14.66 10.69 -6.79
C LEU A 284 15.39 9.39 -6.43
N VAL A 285 15.52 8.45 -7.35
CA VAL A 285 16.28 7.20 -7.11
C VAL A 285 17.72 7.51 -6.70
N ALA A 286 18.40 8.39 -7.42
CA ALA A 286 19.76 8.81 -7.08
C ALA A 286 19.83 9.48 -5.69
N HIS A 287 18.87 10.35 -5.36
CA HIS A 287 18.75 10.98 -4.04
C HIS A 287 18.55 9.96 -2.91
N VAL A 288 17.68 8.99 -3.12
CA VAL A 288 17.37 7.92 -2.17
C VAL A 288 18.58 7.03 -1.91
N LEU A 289 19.32 6.64 -2.96
CA LEU A 289 20.53 5.82 -2.84
C LEU A 289 21.71 6.60 -2.22
N GLY A 290 21.72 7.92 -2.31
CA GLY A 290 22.66 8.78 -1.60
C GLY A 290 22.34 8.97 -0.11
N SER A 291 21.18 8.52 0.35
CA SER A 291 20.78 8.54 1.77
C SER A 291 21.19 7.23 2.45
N SER A 292 21.39 7.27 3.77
CA SER A 292 21.71 6.06 4.56
C SER A 292 20.51 5.12 4.79
N ASP A 293 19.30 5.57 4.44
CA ASP A 293 18.06 4.86 4.77
C ASP A 293 17.73 3.75 3.78
N PHE A 294 18.21 3.86 2.54
CA PHE A 294 17.96 2.91 1.47
C PHE A 294 19.26 2.31 0.94
N GLN A 295 19.19 1.10 0.48
CA GLN A 295 20.32 0.36 -0.09
C GLN A 295 19.95 -0.16 -1.48
N LEU A 296 20.96 -0.44 -2.31
CA LEU A 296 20.77 -1.18 -3.54
C LEU A 296 20.16 -2.56 -3.23
N PRO A 297 19.26 -3.05 -4.08
CA PRO A 297 18.76 -4.42 -3.92
C PRO A 297 19.93 -5.40 -3.96
N GLY A 298 19.93 -6.36 -3.02
CA GLY A 298 20.84 -7.50 -3.06
C GLY A 298 20.61 -8.33 -4.34
N PRO A 299 21.53 -9.23 -4.70
CA PRO A 299 21.31 -10.16 -5.81
C PRO A 299 20.00 -10.91 -5.57
N PRO A 300 19.23 -11.23 -6.63
CA PRO A 300 18.02 -12.03 -6.50
C PRO A 300 18.34 -13.36 -5.83
N ALA A 301 17.56 -13.71 -4.80
CA ALA A 301 17.67 -14.96 -4.06
C ALA A 301 17.14 -16.12 -4.87
#